data_ae35737b05af294c973562036a96f920
#
_entry.id   ae35737b05af294c973562036a96f920
#
_cell.length_a   1.000
_cell.length_b   1.000
_cell.length_c   1.000
_cell.angle_alpha   90.00
_cell.angle_beta   90.00
_cell.angle_gamma   90.00
#
_symmetry.space_group_name_H-M   'P 1'
#
loop_
_entity.id
_entity.type
_entity.pdbx_description
1 polymer ?
#
loop_
_entity_poly.entity_id
_entity_poly.type
_entity_poly.pdbx_seq_one_letter_code
_entity_poly.pdbx_strand_id
1 'polypeptide(L)'
;MNKRVLITGAAGFLGSHLCDRFISEGFEVIGVDNFITGLRLNIEHLLNNPNFKFIEHDIVSQLDIDGHLDFIVHFASPASPKDHLKMPIQTLMANSLGTYNLLELANRKFARILVASTSEIYGDPESHPQAESYNGNVN
;
A
#
# COMPACT_ATOMS: atom_id res chain seq x y z
N MET A 1 -20.03 7.65 12.47
CA MET A 1 -19.07 6.53 12.42
C MET A 1 -17.73 7.10 12.00
N ASN A 2 -16.64 6.64 12.61
CA ASN A 2 -15.30 7.04 12.18
C ASN A 2 -15.04 6.50 10.76
N LYS A 3 -14.31 7.27 9.96
CA LYS A 3 -13.84 6.78 8.65
C LYS A 3 -12.85 5.65 8.85
N ARG A 4 -12.86 4.67 7.94
CA ARG A 4 -12.04 3.48 8.03
C ARG A 4 -11.14 3.33 6.81
N VAL A 5 -9.84 3.13 7.04
CA VAL A 5 -8.84 3.01 5.97
C VAL A 5 -8.05 1.71 6.11
N LEU A 6 -7.88 1.03 4.98
CA LEU A 6 -6.94 -0.08 4.83
C LEU A 6 -5.62 0.46 4.25
N ILE A 7 -4.50 0.17 4.92
CA ILE A 7 -3.16 0.55 4.46
C ILE A 7 -2.36 -0.72 4.25
N THR A 8 -1.97 -1.02 3.01
CA THR A 8 -1.08 -2.15 2.70
C THR A 8 0.37 -1.69 2.63
N GLY A 9 1.30 -2.55 2.99
CA GLY A 9 2.69 -2.15 3.25
C GLY A 9 2.84 -1.39 4.57
N ALA A 10 1.93 -1.67 5.53
CA ALA A 10 1.82 -0.94 6.79
C ALA A 10 3.08 -1.00 7.67
N ALA A 11 3.86 -2.07 7.58
CA ALA A 11 5.11 -2.23 8.32
C ALA A 11 6.34 -1.68 7.57
N GLY A 12 6.16 -1.14 6.35
CA GLY A 12 7.17 -0.42 5.60
C GLY A 12 7.38 1.00 6.13
N PHE A 13 8.41 1.70 5.59
CA PHE A 13 8.74 3.06 6.01
C PHE A 13 7.56 4.03 5.79
N LEU A 14 7.06 4.17 4.56
CA LEU A 14 5.95 5.08 4.29
C LEU A 14 4.64 4.59 4.91
N GLY A 15 4.36 3.28 4.84
CA GLY A 15 3.13 2.70 5.37
C GLY A 15 2.94 2.93 6.86
N SER A 16 4.00 2.79 7.66
CA SER A 16 3.92 3.02 9.11
C SER A 16 3.61 4.49 9.46
N HIS A 17 4.27 5.43 8.78
CA HIS A 17 3.97 6.85 8.96
C HIS A 17 2.56 7.24 8.51
N LEU A 18 2.04 6.58 7.46
CA LEU A 18 0.65 6.76 7.05
C LEU A 18 -0.32 6.22 8.09
N CYS A 19 -0.02 5.06 8.72
CA CYS A 19 -0.81 4.55 9.83
C CYS A 19 -0.89 5.56 10.97
N ASP A 20 0.24 6.12 11.41
CA ASP A 20 0.29 7.16 12.44
C ASP A 20 -0.55 8.38 12.04
N ARG A 21 -0.39 8.85 10.82
CA ARG A 21 -1.11 10.02 10.33
C ARG A 21 -2.61 9.80 10.28
N PHE A 22 -3.10 8.71 9.72
CA PHE A 22 -4.53 8.44 9.65
C PHE A 22 -5.16 8.25 11.04
N ILE A 23 -4.44 7.60 11.98
CA ILE A 23 -4.90 7.50 13.38
C ILE A 23 -5.01 8.89 14.01
N SER A 24 -4.01 9.77 13.80
CA SER A 24 -4.03 11.14 14.33
C SER A 24 -5.16 12.00 13.77
N GLU A 25 -5.65 11.68 12.57
CA GLU A 25 -6.81 12.31 11.93
C GLU A 25 -8.15 11.65 12.33
N GLY A 26 -8.13 10.72 13.27
CA GLY A 26 -9.33 10.08 13.83
C GLY A 26 -9.91 8.94 12.99
N PHE A 27 -9.13 8.35 12.09
CA PHE A 27 -9.55 7.16 11.35
C PHE A 27 -9.36 5.88 12.17
N GLU A 28 -10.18 4.87 11.87
CA GLU A 28 -9.86 3.48 12.18
C GLU A 28 -8.96 2.94 11.08
N VAL A 29 -7.77 2.45 11.44
CA VAL A 29 -6.75 2.00 10.50
C VAL A 29 -6.62 0.48 10.57
N ILE A 30 -6.71 -0.16 9.40
CA ILE A 30 -6.33 -1.55 9.22
C ILE A 30 -4.99 -1.58 8.48
N GLY A 31 -3.92 -1.95 9.17
CA GLY A 31 -2.61 -2.15 8.57
C GLY A 31 -2.45 -3.58 8.08
N VAL A 32 -1.98 -3.76 6.84
CA VAL A 32 -1.69 -5.08 6.24
C VAL A 32 -0.25 -5.11 5.75
N ASP A 33 0.48 -6.16 6.11
CA ASP A 33 1.85 -6.40 5.67
C ASP A 33 2.18 -7.89 5.79
N ASN A 34 3.07 -8.41 4.95
CA ASN A 34 3.58 -9.78 5.02
C ASN A 34 5.01 -9.85 5.58
N PHE A 35 5.58 -8.72 5.98
CA PHE A 35 6.94 -8.55 6.49
C PHE A 35 8.06 -9.01 5.55
N ILE A 36 7.82 -9.12 4.25
CA ILE A 36 8.87 -9.52 3.30
C ILE A 36 10.01 -8.48 3.25
N THR A 37 9.68 -7.20 3.43
CA THR A 37 10.64 -6.08 3.58
C THR A 37 10.30 -5.16 4.75
N GLY A 38 9.06 -5.20 5.23
CA GLY A 38 8.57 -4.45 6.37
C GLY A 38 9.14 -4.96 7.70
N LEU A 39 9.21 -4.09 8.70
CA LEU A 39 9.71 -4.41 10.04
C LEU A 39 8.59 -4.23 11.07
N ARG A 40 8.37 -5.25 11.90
CA ARG A 40 7.38 -5.19 13.00
C ARG A 40 7.62 -3.99 13.93
N LEU A 41 8.87 -3.62 14.13
CA LEU A 41 9.28 -2.47 14.93
C LEU A 41 8.62 -1.16 14.48
N ASN A 42 8.36 -1.01 13.17
CA ASN A 42 7.77 0.21 12.61
C ASN A 42 6.32 0.45 13.06
N ILE A 43 5.61 -0.62 13.47
CA ILE A 43 4.20 -0.56 13.88
C ILE A 43 3.98 -1.00 15.33
N GLU A 44 5.04 -1.36 16.06
CA GLU A 44 4.94 -1.92 17.42
C GLU A 44 4.19 -0.99 18.37
N HIS A 45 4.44 0.30 18.27
CA HIS A 45 3.77 1.33 19.09
C HIS A 45 2.27 1.47 18.81
N LEU A 46 1.79 0.98 17.67
CA LEU A 46 0.38 1.02 17.27
C LEU A 46 -0.41 -0.21 17.70
N LEU A 47 0.25 -1.34 17.99
CA LEU A 47 -0.42 -2.62 18.23
C LEU A 47 -1.41 -2.62 19.40
N ASN A 48 -1.25 -1.69 20.36
CA ASN A 48 -2.16 -1.49 21.48
C ASN A 48 -3.12 -0.30 21.30
N ASN A 49 -3.11 0.36 20.14
CA ASN A 49 -4.00 1.47 19.85
C ASN A 49 -5.40 0.94 19.48
N PRO A 50 -6.49 1.37 20.13
CA PRO A 50 -7.85 0.88 19.84
C PRO A 50 -8.33 1.20 18.41
N ASN A 51 -7.74 2.20 17.77
CA ASN A 51 -8.05 2.59 16.40
C ASN A 51 -7.14 1.91 15.34
N PHE A 52 -6.28 0.97 15.76
CA PHE A 52 -5.38 0.24 14.86
C PHE A 52 -5.61 -1.26 14.96
N LYS A 53 -5.84 -1.89 13.81
CA LYS A 53 -5.87 -3.35 13.67
C LYS A 53 -4.81 -3.77 12.68
N PHE A 54 -3.92 -4.68 13.06
CA PHE A 54 -2.93 -5.25 12.14
C PHE A 54 -3.37 -6.64 11.66
N ILE A 55 -3.16 -6.90 10.37
CA ILE A 55 -3.38 -8.18 9.72
C ILE A 55 -2.09 -8.56 8.99
N GLU A 56 -1.43 -9.62 9.43
CA GLU A 56 -0.32 -10.22 8.71
C GLU A 56 -0.88 -11.00 7.52
N HIS A 57 -0.67 -10.49 6.30
CA HIS A 57 -1.23 -11.07 5.09
C HIS A 57 -0.46 -10.66 3.85
N ASP A 58 -0.34 -11.58 2.91
CA ASP A 58 0.18 -11.30 1.57
C ASP A 58 -0.96 -10.94 0.62
N ILE A 59 -0.92 -9.73 0.07
CA ILE A 59 -1.95 -9.20 -0.83
C ILE A 59 -2.08 -9.96 -2.15
N VAL A 60 -1.10 -10.80 -2.50
CA VAL A 60 -1.20 -11.74 -3.64
C VAL A 60 -2.32 -12.76 -3.40
N SER A 61 -2.63 -13.05 -2.15
CA SER A 61 -3.80 -13.82 -1.76
C SER A 61 -5.01 -12.91 -1.55
N GLN A 62 -6.20 -13.45 -1.79
CA GLN A 62 -7.42 -12.70 -1.59
C GLN A 62 -7.57 -12.26 -0.14
N LEU A 63 -7.82 -10.99 0.07
CA LEU A 63 -8.07 -10.39 1.38
C LEU A 63 -9.56 -10.08 1.52
N ASP A 64 -10.12 -10.43 2.68
CA ASP A 64 -11.47 -10.02 3.04
C ASP A 64 -11.45 -9.20 4.34
N ILE A 65 -12.24 -8.14 4.38
CA ILE A 65 -12.32 -7.20 5.49
C ILE A 65 -13.79 -7.06 5.92
N ASP A 66 -14.05 -7.35 7.19
CA ASP A 66 -15.39 -7.19 7.74
C ASP A 66 -15.81 -5.71 7.84
N GLY A 67 -17.10 -5.48 7.62
CA GLY A 67 -17.70 -4.15 7.73
C GLY A 67 -17.41 -3.24 6.53
N HIS A 68 -17.66 -1.93 6.73
CA HIS A 68 -17.42 -0.93 5.70
C HIS A 68 -15.93 -0.58 5.58
N LEU A 69 -15.55 0.00 4.46
CA LEU A 69 -14.22 0.53 4.20
C LEU A 69 -14.38 1.78 3.33
N ASP A 70 -13.83 2.92 3.77
CA ASP A 70 -13.92 4.17 3.02
C ASP A 70 -12.77 4.33 2.03
N PHE A 71 -11.57 3.89 2.46
CA PHE A 71 -10.33 4.08 1.67
C PHE A 71 -9.45 2.84 1.72
N ILE A 72 -8.74 2.62 0.63
CA ILE A 72 -7.60 1.71 0.53
C ILE A 72 -6.39 2.54 0.08
N VAL A 73 -5.28 2.43 0.81
CA VAL A 73 -4.01 3.10 0.50
C VAL A 73 -2.97 2.01 0.26
N HIS A 74 -2.64 1.77 -1.01
CA HIS A 74 -1.83 0.64 -1.43
C HIS A 74 -0.37 1.05 -1.60
N PHE A 75 0.48 0.61 -0.65
CA PHE A 75 1.94 0.82 -0.62
C PHE A 75 2.73 -0.50 -0.51
N ALA A 76 2.06 -1.65 -0.54
CA ALA A 76 2.71 -2.95 -0.45
C ALA A 76 3.43 -3.30 -1.76
N SER A 77 4.71 -3.03 -1.81
CA SER A 77 5.63 -3.46 -2.86
C SER A 77 7.07 -3.42 -2.35
N PRO A 78 7.93 -4.38 -2.70
CA PRO A 78 9.38 -4.23 -2.55
C PRO A 78 9.88 -3.10 -3.45
N ALA A 79 10.07 -1.89 -2.88
CA ALA A 79 10.36 -0.67 -3.64
C ALA A 79 11.86 -0.41 -3.85
N SER A 80 12.73 -1.03 -3.02
CA SER A 80 14.17 -0.85 -3.14
C SER A 80 14.74 -1.64 -4.33
N PRO A 81 15.61 -1.05 -5.18
CA PRO A 81 16.32 -1.78 -6.25
C PRO A 81 16.99 -3.05 -5.78
N LYS A 82 17.58 -3.04 -4.58
CA LYS A 82 18.21 -4.21 -3.96
C LYS A 82 17.21 -5.33 -3.69
N ASP A 83 16.01 -4.99 -3.29
CA ASP A 83 14.99 -5.97 -2.90
C ASP A 83 14.26 -6.52 -4.12
N HIS A 84 13.85 -5.67 -5.07
CA HIS A 84 13.17 -6.17 -6.26
C HIS A 84 14.08 -7.00 -7.18
N LEU A 85 15.40 -6.74 -7.20
CA LEU A 85 16.35 -7.58 -7.93
C LEU A 85 16.53 -8.97 -7.27
N LYS A 86 16.38 -9.06 -5.94
CA LYS A 86 16.45 -10.34 -5.23
C LYS A 86 15.15 -11.13 -5.30
N MET A 87 14.02 -10.45 -5.40
CA MET A 87 12.67 -11.03 -5.34
C MET A 87 11.82 -10.55 -6.52
N PRO A 88 12.28 -10.75 -7.79
CA PRO A 88 11.60 -10.16 -8.94
C PRO A 88 10.19 -10.71 -9.16
N ILE A 89 9.98 -12.01 -8.90
CA ILE A 89 8.66 -12.63 -9.04
C ILE A 89 7.70 -12.13 -7.98
N GLN A 90 8.13 -12.05 -6.72
CA GLN A 90 7.30 -11.54 -5.62
C GLN A 90 6.93 -10.07 -5.86
N THR A 91 7.87 -9.28 -6.33
CA THR A 91 7.64 -7.87 -6.69
C THR A 91 6.61 -7.75 -7.83
N LEU A 92 6.77 -8.54 -8.90
CA LEU A 92 5.81 -8.57 -10.00
C LEU A 92 4.42 -8.97 -9.53
N MET A 93 4.32 -10.02 -8.71
CA MET A 93 3.04 -10.51 -8.19
C MET A 93 2.37 -9.50 -7.27
N ALA A 94 3.11 -8.84 -6.37
CA ALA A 94 2.56 -7.80 -5.50
C ALA A 94 2.01 -6.62 -6.31
N ASN A 95 2.73 -6.17 -7.33
CA ASN A 95 2.34 -5.03 -8.17
C ASN A 95 1.25 -5.36 -9.21
N SER A 96 1.04 -6.62 -9.56
CA SER A 96 0.00 -7.05 -10.50
C SER A 96 -1.20 -7.69 -9.80
N LEU A 97 -1.08 -8.93 -9.37
CA LEU A 97 -2.16 -9.68 -8.73
C LEU A 97 -2.57 -9.07 -7.38
N GLY A 98 -1.60 -8.59 -6.59
CA GLY A 98 -1.89 -7.89 -5.33
C GLY A 98 -2.71 -6.63 -5.56
N THR A 99 -2.32 -5.80 -6.53
CA THR A 99 -3.10 -4.61 -6.92
C THR A 99 -4.49 -4.99 -7.44
N TYR A 100 -4.59 -6.03 -8.27
CA TYR A 100 -5.87 -6.55 -8.74
C TYR A 100 -6.80 -6.96 -7.59
N ASN A 101 -6.30 -7.72 -6.61
CA ASN A 101 -7.08 -8.14 -5.45
C ASN A 101 -7.60 -6.95 -4.62
N LEU A 102 -6.79 -5.90 -4.50
CA LEU A 102 -7.19 -4.68 -3.79
C LEU A 102 -8.20 -3.84 -4.57
N LEU A 103 -8.12 -3.80 -5.90
CA LEU A 103 -9.13 -3.17 -6.76
C LEU A 103 -10.48 -3.90 -6.64
N GLU A 104 -10.47 -5.24 -6.65
CA GLU A 104 -11.65 -6.06 -6.40
C GLU A 104 -12.25 -5.82 -5.00
N LEU A 105 -11.39 -5.71 -3.96
CA LEU A 105 -11.82 -5.37 -2.62
C LEU A 105 -12.45 -3.97 -2.58
N ALA A 106 -11.81 -2.98 -3.20
CA ALA A 106 -12.31 -1.62 -3.28
C ALA A 106 -13.69 -1.56 -3.96
N ASN A 107 -13.87 -2.31 -5.05
CA ASN A 107 -15.15 -2.41 -5.76
C ASN A 107 -16.23 -3.04 -4.87
N ARG A 108 -15.95 -4.18 -4.20
CA ARG A 108 -16.91 -4.83 -3.29
C ARG A 108 -17.31 -3.96 -2.11
N LYS A 109 -16.38 -3.12 -1.61
CA LYS A 109 -16.60 -2.25 -0.44
C LYS A 109 -17.06 -0.84 -0.81
N PHE A 110 -17.14 -0.49 -2.10
CA PHE A 110 -17.39 0.87 -2.59
C PHE A 110 -16.37 1.87 -2.01
N ALA A 111 -15.15 1.39 -1.75
CA ALA A 111 -14.06 2.19 -1.19
C ALA A 111 -13.30 2.93 -2.28
N ARG A 112 -12.76 4.10 -1.96
CA ARG A 112 -11.78 4.77 -2.82
C ARG A 112 -10.42 4.15 -2.63
N ILE A 113 -9.68 3.94 -3.72
CA ILE A 113 -8.33 3.39 -3.66
C ILE A 113 -7.31 4.40 -4.19
N LEU A 114 -6.19 4.51 -3.47
CA LEU A 114 -4.97 5.18 -3.90
C LEU A 114 -3.89 4.10 -4.05
N VAL A 115 -3.25 4.06 -5.21
CA VAL A 115 -2.13 3.17 -5.51
C VAL A 115 -0.87 4.01 -5.63
N ALA A 116 0.16 3.69 -4.84
CA ALA A 116 1.47 4.31 -4.98
C ALA A 116 2.09 3.87 -6.32
N SER A 117 2.36 4.83 -7.19
CA SER A 117 3.03 4.62 -8.45
C SER A 117 4.53 4.95 -8.33
N THR A 118 5.21 5.07 -9.45
CA THR A 118 6.65 5.34 -9.53
C THR A 118 6.96 6.32 -10.64
N SER A 119 8.04 7.11 -10.51
CA SER A 119 8.55 7.95 -11.59
C SER A 119 9.04 7.16 -12.81
N GLU A 120 9.32 5.88 -12.63
CA GLU A 120 9.79 4.99 -13.71
C GLU A 120 8.73 4.75 -14.80
N ILE A 121 7.46 5.09 -14.53
CA ILE A 121 6.42 5.10 -15.57
C ILE A 121 6.74 6.05 -16.74
N TYR A 122 7.59 7.05 -16.49
CA TYR A 122 8.03 7.99 -17.52
C TYR A 122 9.22 7.48 -18.34
N GLY A 123 9.83 6.36 -17.97
CA GLY A 123 11.00 5.79 -18.66
C GLY A 123 12.24 6.68 -18.54
N ASP A 124 12.85 7.00 -19.68
CA ASP A 124 13.97 7.93 -19.81
C ASP A 124 13.44 9.32 -20.24
N PRO A 125 13.04 10.19 -19.29
CA PRO A 125 12.25 11.37 -19.62
C PRO A 125 13.10 12.48 -20.24
N GLU A 126 12.59 13.05 -21.33
CA GLU A 126 13.16 14.21 -22.01
C GLU A 126 12.73 15.56 -21.40
N SER A 127 11.71 15.54 -20.52
CA SER A 127 11.16 16.72 -19.87
C SER A 127 11.29 16.65 -18.34
N HIS A 128 11.78 17.71 -17.72
CA HIS A 128 11.93 17.87 -16.28
C HIS A 128 11.44 19.25 -15.81
N PRO A 129 10.65 19.32 -14.72
CA PRO A 129 10.01 18.22 -14.01
C PRO A 129 8.92 17.54 -14.88
N GLN A 130 8.67 16.24 -14.66
CA GLN A 130 7.62 15.51 -15.36
C GLN A 130 6.25 16.00 -14.89
N ALA A 131 5.48 16.57 -15.81
CA ALA A 131 4.11 16.94 -15.56
C ALA A 131 3.18 15.74 -15.82
N GLU A 132 1.99 15.74 -15.20
CA GLU A 132 1.00 14.67 -15.38
C GLU A 132 0.53 14.50 -16.84
N SER A 133 0.65 15.56 -17.65
CA SER A 133 0.35 15.54 -19.09
C SER A 133 1.47 14.95 -19.95
N TYR A 134 2.65 14.66 -19.37
CA TYR A 134 3.76 14.08 -20.11
C TYR A 134 3.58 12.56 -20.28
N ASN A 135 3.57 12.07 -21.52
CA ASN A 135 3.34 10.67 -21.82
C ASN A 135 4.53 9.74 -21.49
N GLY A 136 5.68 10.32 -21.17
CA GLY A 136 6.90 9.56 -20.93
C GLY A 136 7.65 9.16 -22.21
N ASN A 137 8.80 8.53 -22.02
CA ASN A 137 9.68 7.97 -23.04
C ASN A 137 10.14 6.58 -22.58
N VAL A 138 9.22 5.62 -22.61
CA VAL A 138 9.45 4.25 -22.14
C VAL A 138 10.15 3.46 -23.21
N ASN A 139 11.26 2.80 -22.85
CA ASN A 139 11.99 1.89 -23.73
C ASN A 139 11.18 0.61 -24.01
#